data_1c82d035437b87ba83e84907b0cadb08
#
_entry.id   1c82d035437b87ba83e84907b0cadb08
#
_cell.length_a   1.000
_cell.length_b   1.000
_cell.length_c   1.000
_cell.angle_alpha   90.00
_cell.angle_beta   90.00
_cell.angle_gamma   90.00
#
_symmetry.space_group_name_H-M   'P 1'
#
loop_
_entity.id
_entity.type
_entity.pdbx_description
1 polymer ?
#
loop_
_entity_poly.entity_id
_entity_poly.type
_entity_poly.pdbx_seq_one_letter_code
_entity_poly.pdbx_strand_id
1 'polypeptide(L)'
;VATLQEIGIAGEWVLTGKEAVERCYARHETNRDYFAVILDWKMPQMDGIATARKIRECVGEEVTIIILTSFDFSEIEEEARAAGVNAFMPKPLFRSRLTATLRQFTSGKKEKNARNYLEDFAKENYAGKRILLVEDNELNREIATEIIGMTGVTIDIAENGKIAVEKVMEAPEKWYDLIF
;
A
#
# COMPACT_ATOMS: atom_id res chain seq x y z
N VAL A 1 5.72 13.90 0.89
CA VAL A 1 6.27 14.83 -0.12
C VAL A 1 7.60 14.30 -0.66
N ALA A 2 8.59 13.94 0.19
CA ALA A 2 9.87 13.41 -0.29
C ALA A 2 9.68 12.24 -1.27
N THR A 3 8.87 11.24 -0.93
CA THR A 3 8.57 10.08 -1.78
C THR A 3 7.95 10.46 -3.13
N LEU A 4 7.10 11.50 -3.19
CA LEU A 4 6.52 11.99 -4.43
C LEU A 4 7.56 12.68 -5.31
N GLN A 5 8.43 13.49 -4.71
CA GLN A 5 9.52 14.17 -5.42
C GLN A 5 10.52 13.19 -6.04
N GLU A 6 10.84 12.10 -5.33
CA GLU A 6 11.71 11.03 -5.83
C GLU A 6 11.17 10.32 -7.07
N ILE A 7 9.85 10.33 -7.28
CA ILE A 7 9.20 9.77 -8.48
C ILE A 7 8.81 10.84 -9.50
N GLY A 8 9.29 12.08 -9.31
CA GLY A 8 9.07 13.19 -10.26
C GLY A 8 7.66 13.79 -10.21
N ILE A 9 6.90 13.57 -9.13
CA ILE A 9 5.55 14.11 -8.94
C ILE A 9 5.60 15.31 -8.01
N ALA A 10 5.12 16.45 -8.48
CA ALA A 10 4.92 17.62 -7.62
C ALA A 10 3.79 17.36 -6.63
N GLY A 11 4.05 17.58 -5.35
CA GLY A 11 3.07 17.36 -4.29
C GLY A 11 3.07 18.49 -3.27
N GLU A 12 1.88 18.84 -2.82
CA GLU A 12 1.65 19.72 -1.67
C GLU A 12 1.19 18.86 -0.49
N TRP A 13 1.25 19.39 0.72
CA TRP A 13 0.77 18.70 1.90
C TRP A 13 0.05 19.66 2.85
N VAL A 14 -0.87 19.11 3.59
CA VAL A 14 -1.64 19.80 4.63
C VAL A 14 -1.75 18.90 5.85
N LEU A 15 -2.07 19.47 7.00
CA LEU A 15 -2.12 18.73 8.27
C LEU A 15 -3.53 18.27 8.65
N THR A 16 -4.56 18.85 8.05
CA THR A 16 -5.95 18.59 8.43
C THR A 16 -6.83 18.30 7.22
N GLY A 17 -7.90 17.52 7.44
CA GLY A 17 -8.91 17.28 6.42
C GLY A 17 -9.59 18.57 5.94
N LYS A 18 -9.80 19.53 6.84
CA LYS A 18 -10.37 20.84 6.49
C LYS A 18 -9.51 21.59 5.48
N GLU A 19 -8.20 21.70 5.75
CA GLU A 19 -7.26 22.31 4.81
C GLU A 19 -7.19 21.58 3.48
N ALA A 20 -7.31 20.24 3.49
CA ALA A 20 -7.36 19.46 2.26
C ALA A 20 -8.57 19.82 1.40
N VAL A 21 -9.76 19.93 2.00
CA VAL A 21 -10.98 20.35 1.30
C VAL A 21 -10.83 21.76 0.74
N GLU A 22 -10.37 22.71 1.55
CA GLU A 22 -10.17 24.12 1.14
C GLU A 22 -9.19 24.22 -0.05
N ARG A 23 -8.10 23.43 -0.03
CA ARG A 23 -7.14 23.39 -1.13
C ARG A 23 -7.71 22.78 -2.40
N CYS A 24 -8.44 21.68 -2.29
CA CYS A 24 -9.11 21.07 -3.43
C CYS A 24 -10.10 22.02 -4.07
N TYR A 25 -10.93 22.69 -3.26
CA TYR A 25 -11.88 23.67 -3.74
C TYR A 25 -11.21 24.85 -4.46
N ALA A 26 -10.17 25.45 -3.86
CA ALA A 26 -9.46 26.57 -4.46
C ALA A 26 -8.78 26.22 -5.79
N ARG A 27 -8.31 24.97 -5.94
CA ARG A 27 -7.75 24.46 -7.20
C ARG A 27 -8.84 24.25 -8.25
N HIS A 28 -9.97 23.70 -7.85
CA HIS A 28 -11.13 23.45 -8.71
C HIS A 28 -11.66 24.75 -9.33
N GLU A 29 -11.81 25.79 -8.53
CA GLU A 29 -12.24 27.14 -8.99
C GLU A 29 -11.32 27.72 -10.10
N THR A 30 -10.07 27.27 -10.15
CA THR A 30 -9.10 27.71 -11.16
C THR A 30 -8.89 26.69 -12.29
N ASN A 31 -9.70 25.66 -12.38
CA ASN A 31 -9.54 24.52 -13.33
C ASN A 31 -8.12 23.89 -13.28
N ARG A 32 -7.57 23.76 -12.06
CA ARG A 32 -6.25 23.17 -11.81
C ARG A 32 -6.32 22.06 -10.77
N ASP A 33 -7.28 21.17 -10.92
CA ASP A 33 -7.51 20.06 -10.00
C ASP A 33 -6.25 19.23 -9.74
N TYR A 34 -6.20 18.66 -8.55
CA TYR A 34 -5.18 17.67 -8.26
C TYR A 34 -5.47 16.40 -9.05
N PHE A 35 -4.43 15.79 -9.56
CA PHE A 35 -4.52 14.45 -10.17
C PHE A 35 -4.95 13.40 -9.12
N ALA A 36 -4.39 13.48 -7.91
CA ALA A 36 -4.74 12.60 -6.82
C ALA A 36 -4.63 13.31 -5.46
N VAL A 37 -5.49 12.92 -4.54
CA VAL A 37 -5.47 13.33 -3.12
C VAL A 37 -5.24 12.09 -2.28
N ILE A 38 -4.19 12.13 -1.45
CA ILE A 38 -3.82 11.03 -0.56
C ILE A 38 -4.17 11.46 0.87
N LEU A 39 -5.09 10.76 1.50
CA LEU A 39 -5.60 11.07 2.82
C LEU A 39 -5.17 10.02 3.83
N ASP A 40 -4.74 10.44 5.01
CA ASP A 40 -4.67 9.54 6.15
C ASP A 40 -6.09 9.18 6.60
N TRP A 41 -6.36 7.91 6.89
CA TRP A 41 -7.65 7.53 7.44
C TRP A 41 -7.91 8.21 8.78
N LYS A 42 -6.97 8.07 9.72
CA LYS A 42 -7.13 8.61 11.09
C LYS A 42 -6.50 10.00 11.20
N MET A 43 -7.31 11.03 11.02
CA MET A 43 -6.93 12.43 11.25
C MET A 43 -7.76 13.04 12.38
N PRO A 44 -7.19 13.99 13.16
CA PRO A 44 -7.95 14.72 14.16
C PRO A 44 -9.09 15.54 13.54
N GLN A 45 -10.20 15.67 14.27
CA GLN A 45 -11.38 16.50 13.93
C GLN A 45 -12.21 15.99 12.73
N MET A 46 -11.55 15.63 11.62
CA MET A 46 -12.19 15.10 10.41
C MET A 46 -11.32 13.98 9.84
N ASP A 47 -11.84 12.77 9.84
CA ASP A 47 -11.15 11.60 9.30
C ASP A 47 -11.05 11.62 7.77
N GLY A 48 -10.34 10.63 7.22
CA GLY A 48 -10.11 10.53 5.78
C GLY A 48 -11.40 10.31 4.98
N ILE A 49 -12.37 9.57 5.52
CA ILE A 49 -13.63 9.25 4.83
C ILE A 49 -14.52 10.51 4.79
N ALA A 50 -14.68 11.20 5.91
CA ALA A 50 -15.42 12.46 5.96
C ALA A 50 -14.77 13.54 5.08
N THR A 51 -13.43 13.56 5.03
CA THR A 51 -12.68 14.46 4.15
C THR A 51 -12.93 14.13 2.68
N ALA A 52 -12.90 12.84 2.30
CA ALA A 52 -13.16 12.38 0.94
C ALA A 52 -14.57 12.80 0.48
N ARG A 53 -15.58 12.58 1.32
CA ARG A 53 -16.97 12.97 1.04
C ARG A 53 -17.09 14.47 0.74
N LYS A 54 -16.47 15.31 1.56
CA LYS A 54 -16.47 16.76 1.34
C LYS A 54 -15.70 17.19 0.09
N ILE A 55 -14.59 16.53 -0.23
CA ILE A 55 -13.87 16.78 -1.47
C ILE A 55 -14.77 16.45 -2.66
N ARG A 56 -15.49 15.31 -2.64
CA ARG A 56 -16.44 14.94 -3.70
C ARG A 56 -17.56 15.95 -3.89
N GLU A 57 -18.10 16.47 -2.80
CA GLU A 57 -19.13 17.53 -2.85
C GLU A 57 -18.63 18.80 -3.57
N CYS A 58 -17.32 19.10 -3.45
CA CYS A 58 -16.74 20.31 -4.02
C CYS A 58 -16.20 20.14 -5.44
N VAL A 59 -15.55 18.99 -5.75
CA VAL A 59 -14.77 18.81 -6.99
C VAL A 59 -15.29 17.66 -7.89
N GLY A 60 -16.33 16.94 -7.44
CA GLY A 60 -16.90 15.83 -8.22
C GLY A 60 -16.02 14.57 -8.25
N GLU A 61 -16.17 13.78 -9.31
CA GLU A 61 -15.61 12.42 -9.40
C GLU A 61 -14.23 12.34 -10.07
N GLU A 62 -13.76 13.41 -10.68
CA GLU A 62 -12.55 13.36 -11.54
C GLU A 62 -11.23 13.24 -10.76
N VAL A 63 -11.19 13.75 -9.54
CA VAL A 63 -10.00 13.67 -8.69
C VAL A 63 -9.86 12.29 -8.06
N THR A 64 -8.72 11.63 -8.22
CA THR A 64 -8.46 10.34 -7.56
C THR A 64 -8.25 10.53 -6.06
N ILE A 65 -9.06 9.87 -5.22
CA ILE A 65 -8.92 9.90 -3.76
C ILE A 65 -8.40 8.55 -3.26
N ILE A 66 -7.28 8.58 -2.55
CA ILE A 66 -6.60 7.41 -2.00
C ILE A 66 -6.53 7.54 -0.48
N ILE A 67 -6.96 6.52 0.28
CA ILE A 67 -6.82 6.50 1.74
C ILE A 67 -5.60 5.66 2.15
N LEU A 68 -4.77 6.22 3.03
CA LEU A 68 -3.72 5.51 3.74
C LEU A 68 -4.27 4.91 5.04
N THR A 69 -4.09 3.61 5.23
CA THR A 69 -4.53 2.90 6.43
C THR A 69 -3.37 2.15 7.09
N SER A 70 -3.45 1.96 8.40
CA SER A 70 -2.40 1.24 9.15
C SER A 70 -2.61 -0.27 9.11
N PHE A 71 -3.83 -0.77 8.86
CA PHE A 71 -4.20 -2.19 8.85
C PHE A 71 -5.45 -2.46 8.01
N ASP A 72 -6.09 -3.60 8.25
CA ASP A 72 -7.27 -4.07 7.54
C ASP A 72 -8.34 -2.98 7.42
N PHE A 73 -8.69 -2.66 6.19
CA PHE A 73 -9.69 -1.66 5.86
C PHE A 73 -11.06 -2.28 5.53
N SER A 74 -11.20 -3.60 5.71
CA SER A 74 -12.43 -4.33 5.38
C SER A 74 -13.66 -3.77 6.11
N GLU A 75 -13.47 -3.28 7.35
CA GLU A 75 -14.55 -2.67 8.13
C GLU A 75 -15.02 -1.32 7.60
N ILE A 76 -14.15 -0.59 6.90
CA ILE A 76 -14.43 0.77 6.40
C ILE A 76 -14.54 0.84 4.88
N GLU A 77 -14.27 -0.25 4.17
CA GLU A 77 -14.21 -0.25 2.71
C GLU A 77 -15.52 0.20 2.08
N GLU A 78 -16.64 -0.32 2.55
CA GLU A 78 -17.96 0.00 2.00
C GLU A 78 -18.31 1.47 2.22
N GLU A 79 -18.09 1.99 3.43
CA GLU A 79 -18.34 3.40 3.76
C GLU A 79 -17.42 4.34 2.97
N ALA A 80 -16.14 4.00 2.87
CA ALA A 80 -15.17 4.81 2.14
C ALA A 80 -15.46 4.84 0.63
N ARG A 81 -15.86 3.71 0.04
CA ARG A 81 -16.29 3.68 -1.36
C ARG A 81 -17.56 4.46 -1.60
N ALA A 82 -18.52 4.40 -0.68
CA ALA A 82 -19.73 5.24 -0.73
C ALA A 82 -19.40 6.74 -0.58
N ALA A 83 -18.28 7.08 0.06
CA ALA A 83 -17.76 8.44 0.13
C ALA A 83 -16.92 8.86 -1.10
N GLY A 84 -16.82 8.00 -2.12
CA GLY A 84 -16.09 8.26 -3.37
C GLY A 84 -14.58 8.04 -3.30
N VAL A 85 -14.09 7.21 -2.35
CA VAL A 85 -12.68 6.79 -2.31
C VAL A 85 -12.41 5.81 -3.45
N ASN A 86 -11.33 6.06 -4.19
CA ASN A 86 -10.95 5.25 -5.34
C ASN A 86 -10.02 4.10 -4.95
N ALA A 87 -9.12 4.30 -3.98
CA ALA A 87 -8.13 3.31 -3.61
C ALA A 87 -7.75 3.35 -2.13
N PHE A 88 -7.21 2.23 -1.65
CA PHE A 88 -6.60 2.10 -0.33
C PHE A 88 -5.15 1.71 -0.43
N MET A 89 -4.30 2.26 0.41
CA MET A 89 -2.90 1.87 0.54
C MET A 89 -2.54 1.66 2.01
N PRO A 90 -1.92 0.54 2.36
CA PRO A 90 -1.41 0.34 3.71
C PRO A 90 -0.18 1.22 3.97
N LYS A 91 -0.06 1.66 5.22
CA LYS A 91 1.18 2.23 5.75
C LYS A 91 2.17 1.10 6.10
N PRO A 92 3.48 1.32 5.94
CA PRO A 92 4.16 2.52 5.45
C PRO A 92 4.02 2.71 3.93
N LEU A 93 4.06 3.97 3.50
CA LEU A 93 3.92 4.34 2.08
C LEU A 93 5.22 4.04 1.32
N PHE A 94 5.29 2.89 0.68
CA PHE A 94 6.42 2.52 -0.17
C PHE A 94 6.31 3.15 -1.57
N ARG A 95 7.45 3.62 -2.09
CA ARG A 95 7.57 4.24 -3.41
C ARG A 95 7.02 3.35 -4.53
N SER A 96 7.37 2.07 -4.53
CA SER A 96 6.92 1.11 -5.54
C SER A 96 5.39 0.98 -5.58
N ARG A 97 4.77 0.85 -4.41
CA ARG A 97 3.31 0.74 -4.27
C ARG A 97 2.61 2.02 -4.69
N LEU A 98 3.09 3.18 -4.24
CA LEU A 98 2.56 4.47 -4.64
C LEU A 98 2.59 4.65 -6.16
N THR A 99 3.74 4.36 -6.79
CA THR A 99 3.90 4.44 -8.24
C THR A 99 2.96 3.50 -8.98
N ALA A 100 2.82 2.26 -8.51
CA ALA A 100 1.91 1.28 -9.11
C ALA A 100 0.45 1.74 -9.03
N THR A 101 0.01 2.20 -7.85
CA THR A 101 -1.36 2.70 -7.66
C THR A 101 -1.65 3.93 -8.52
N LEU A 102 -0.77 4.92 -8.54
CA LEU A 102 -0.99 6.13 -9.36
C LEU A 102 -1.02 5.81 -10.86
N ARG A 103 -0.19 4.87 -11.34
CA ARG A 103 -0.21 4.41 -12.74
C ARG A 103 -1.52 3.79 -13.17
N GLN A 104 -2.25 3.12 -12.28
CA GLN A 104 -3.56 2.53 -12.59
C GLN A 104 -4.56 3.61 -13.01
N PHE A 105 -4.53 4.77 -12.35
CA PHE A 105 -5.43 5.88 -12.64
C PHE A 105 -5.02 6.69 -13.88
N THR A 106 -3.74 6.67 -14.27
CA THR A 106 -3.30 7.29 -15.53
C THR A 106 -3.61 6.44 -16.76
N SER A 107 -3.71 5.12 -16.60
CA SER A 107 -3.88 4.18 -17.72
C SER A 107 -5.32 3.72 -17.95
N GLY A 108 -6.29 4.27 -17.23
CA GLY A 108 -7.72 3.92 -17.36
C GLY A 108 -8.10 2.48 -16.97
N LYS A 109 -7.17 1.75 -16.34
CA LYS A 109 -7.45 0.39 -15.83
C LYS A 109 -8.05 0.47 -14.43
N LYS A 110 -9.24 -0.12 -14.27
CA LYS A 110 -9.92 -0.25 -12.97
C LYS A 110 -9.06 -1.01 -11.96
N GLU A 111 -9.12 -0.55 -10.74
CA GLU A 111 -8.37 -0.99 -9.56
C GLU A 111 -8.48 -2.50 -9.27
N LYS A 112 -7.34 -3.08 -8.89
CA LYS A 112 -7.31 -4.33 -8.12
C LYS A 112 -7.26 -3.97 -6.63
N ASN A 113 -8.29 -4.38 -5.88
CA ASN A 113 -8.38 -4.18 -4.43
C ASN A 113 -7.20 -4.84 -3.70
N ALA A 114 -6.88 -4.40 -2.48
CA ALA A 114 -5.82 -5.03 -1.67
C ALA A 114 -6.10 -6.53 -1.39
N ARG A 115 -7.36 -6.97 -1.36
CA ARG A 115 -7.73 -8.40 -1.40
C ARG A 115 -7.19 -9.10 -2.66
N ASN A 116 -7.22 -8.41 -3.79
CA ASN A 116 -6.68 -8.97 -5.04
C ASN A 116 -5.15 -9.10 -5.01
N TYR A 117 -4.43 -8.33 -4.17
CA TYR A 117 -2.97 -8.52 -4.06
C TYR A 117 -2.62 -9.85 -3.40
N LEU A 118 -3.33 -10.29 -2.35
CA LEU A 118 -3.11 -11.60 -1.75
C LEU A 118 -3.57 -12.73 -2.69
N GLU A 119 -4.69 -12.55 -3.37
CA GLU A 119 -5.17 -13.50 -4.37
C GLU A 119 -4.26 -13.57 -5.60
N ASP A 120 -3.74 -12.44 -6.07
CA ASP A 120 -2.78 -12.39 -7.18
C ASP A 120 -1.42 -12.94 -6.74
N PHE A 121 -0.98 -12.65 -5.51
CA PHE A 121 0.23 -13.22 -4.93
C PHE A 121 0.12 -14.74 -4.79
N ALA A 122 -1.03 -15.24 -4.35
CA ALA A 122 -1.29 -16.68 -4.26
C ALA A 122 -1.37 -17.38 -5.62
N LYS A 123 -1.57 -16.63 -6.73
CA LYS A 123 -1.51 -17.17 -8.11
C LYS A 123 -0.08 -17.27 -8.66
N GLU A 124 0.85 -16.53 -8.07
CA GLU A 124 2.27 -16.65 -8.42
C GLU A 124 2.76 -18.03 -8.01
N ASN A 125 3.50 -18.68 -8.87
CA ASN A 125 4.02 -20.01 -8.62
C ASN A 125 5.55 -19.96 -8.58
N TYR A 126 6.09 -20.06 -7.38
CA TYR A 126 7.54 -20.14 -7.12
C TYR A 126 7.98 -21.55 -6.71
N ALA A 127 7.26 -22.59 -7.17
CA ALA A 127 7.65 -23.97 -6.94
C ALA A 127 9.08 -24.22 -7.46
N GLY A 128 9.91 -24.86 -6.65
CA GLY A 128 11.32 -25.08 -6.95
C GLY A 128 12.25 -23.93 -6.56
N LYS A 129 11.72 -22.79 -6.12
CA LYS A 129 12.49 -21.72 -5.46
C LYS A 129 12.59 -21.99 -3.96
N ARG A 130 13.68 -21.50 -3.36
CA ARG A 130 13.93 -21.65 -1.92
C ARG A 130 14.31 -20.31 -1.29
N ILE A 131 13.67 -19.99 -0.20
CA ILE A 131 13.99 -18.78 0.57
C ILE A 131 14.42 -19.13 1.98
N LEU A 132 15.24 -18.27 2.57
CA LEU A 132 15.53 -18.25 3.99
C LEU A 132 14.76 -17.10 4.65
N LEU A 133 13.79 -17.43 5.49
CA LEU A 133 13.03 -16.46 6.30
C LEU A 133 13.74 -16.26 7.64
N VAL A 134 14.16 -15.02 7.91
CA VAL A 134 14.85 -14.62 9.15
C VAL A 134 13.93 -13.73 9.96
N GLU A 135 13.32 -14.26 11.02
CA GLU A 135 12.37 -13.53 11.86
C GLU A 135 12.43 -14.06 13.29
N ASP A 136 12.65 -13.20 14.25
CA ASP A 136 12.83 -13.55 15.67
C ASP A 136 11.48 -13.71 16.41
N ASN A 137 10.44 -13.02 15.98
CA ASN A 137 9.11 -13.15 16.57
C ASN A 137 8.35 -14.35 15.98
N GLU A 138 7.93 -15.26 16.86
CA GLU A 138 7.25 -16.51 16.48
C GLU A 138 5.95 -16.25 15.69
N LEU A 139 5.12 -15.31 16.13
CA LEU A 139 3.87 -14.98 15.46
C LEU A 139 4.10 -14.39 14.06
N ASN A 140 5.07 -13.47 13.94
CA ASN A 140 5.44 -12.91 12.63
C ASN A 140 5.95 -13.99 11.69
N ARG A 141 6.73 -14.93 12.23
CA ARG A 141 7.30 -16.07 11.49
C ARG A 141 6.21 -17.01 10.96
N GLU A 142 5.20 -17.30 11.78
CA GLU A 142 4.04 -18.10 11.36
C GLU A 142 3.26 -17.41 10.25
N ILE A 143 2.91 -16.14 10.44
CA ILE A 143 2.17 -15.33 9.44
C ILE A 143 2.94 -15.24 8.13
N ALA A 144 4.25 -14.94 8.18
CA ALA A 144 5.08 -14.84 6.99
C ALA A 144 5.19 -16.20 6.27
N THR A 145 5.33 -17.29 7.01
CA THR A 145 5.41 -18.65 6.46
C THR A 145 4.11 -19.02 5.75
N GLU A 146 2.96 -18.71 6.32
CA GLU A 146 1.66 -18.98 5.73
C GLU A 146 1.46 -18.18 4.43
N ILE A 147 1.68 -16.86 4.48
CA ILE A 147 1.48 -15.98 3.32
C ILE A 147 2.44 -16.35 2.18
N ILE A 148 3.72 -16.49 2.47
CA ILE A 148 4.74 -16.80 1.45
C ILE A 148 4.55 -18.22 0.93
N GLY A 149 4.18 -19.16 1.79
CA GLY A 149 3.92 -20.56 1.43
C GLY A 149 2.80 -20.76 0.41
N MET A 150 1.84 -19.83 0.33
CA MET A 150 0.78 -19.85 -0.70
C MET A 150 1.33 -19.83 -2.13
N THR A 151 2.55 -19.37 -2.34
CA THR A 151 3.22 -19.32 -3.65
C THR A 151 3.93 -20.60 -4.04
N GLY A 152 3.91 -21.64 -3.19
CA GLY A 152 4.57 -22.90 -3.44
C GLY A 152 6.11 -22.87 -3.29
N VAL A 153 6.69 -21.79 -2.80
CA VAL A 153 8.12 -21.66 -2.50
C VAL A 153 8.51 -22.53 -1.29
N THR A 154 9.72 -23.10 -1.29
CA THR A 154 10.25 -23.78 -0.12
C THR A 154 10.83 -22.76 0.86
N ILE A 155 10.45 -22.83 2.13
CA ILE A 155 10.86 -21.89 3.17
C ILE A 155 11.71 -22.60 4.21
N ASP A 156 12.96 -22.14 4.38
CA ASP A 156 13.79 -22.48 5.52
C ASP A 156 13.72 -21.32 6.53
N ILE A 157 13.70 -21.61 7.81
CA ILE A 157 13.50 -20.63 8.87
C ILE A 157 14.79 -20.43 9.66
N ALA A 158 15.12 -19.18 9.99
CA ALA A 158 16.11 -18.80 10.97
C ALA A 158 15.51 -17.83 11.99
N GLU A 159 15.63 -18.14 13.27
CA GLU A 159 15.03 -17.35 14.35
C GLU A 159 15.86 -16.09 14.70
N ASN A 160 17.02 -15.93 14.12
CA ASN A 160 17.85 -14.73 14.26
C ASN A 160 18.95 -14.71 13.19
N GLY A 161 19.62 -13.55 13.10
CA GLY A 161 20.68 -13.33 12.12
C GLY A 161 21.89 -14.24 12.26
N LYS A 162 22.22 -14.72 13.48
CA LYS A 162 23.32 -15.66 13.69
C LYS A 162 23.02 -17.00 13.03
N ILE A 163 21.85 -17.56 13.31
CA ILE A 163 21.38 -18.82 12.70
C ILE A 163 21.27 -18.66 11.19
N ALA A 164 20.82 -17.50 10.70
CA ALA A 164 20.77 -17.23 9.26
C ALA A 164 22.14 -17.32 8.60
N VAL A 165 23.15 -16.69 9.20
CA VAL A 165 24.55 -16.75 8.69
C VAL A 165 25.07 -18.19 8.70
N GLU A 166 24.88 -18.94 9.79
CA GLU A 166 25.29 -20.34 9.91
C GLU A 166 24.66 -21.18 8.78
N LYS A 167 23.34 -21.06 8.56
CA LYS A 167 22.62 -21.77 7.50
C LYS A 167 23.12 -21.42 6.10
N VAL A 168 23.42 -20.16 5.84
CA VAL A 168 23.94 -19.73 4.54
C VAL A 168 25.36 -20.24 4.30
N MET A 169 26.19 -20.26 5.36
CA MET A 169 27.57 -20.76 5.27
C MET A 169 27.67 -22.28 5.07
N GLU A 170 26.73 -23.04 5.63
CA GLU A 170 26.63 -24.48 5.50
C GLU A 170 25.94 -24.95 4.21
N ALA A 171 25.12 -24.07 3.60
CA ALA A 171 24.37 -24.39 2.40
C ALA A 171 25.26 -24.43 1.15
N PRO A 172 24.93 -25.27 0.16
CA PRO A 172 25.58 -25.24 -1.15
C PRO A 172 25.45 -23.84 -1.81
N GLU A 173 26.37 -23.53 -2.72
CA GLU A 173 26.33 -22.30 -3.49
C GLU A 173 24.97 -22.17 -4.22
N LYS A 174 24.33 -21.00 -4.12
CA LYS A 174 23.00 -20.70 -4.69
C LYS A 174 21.85 -21.57 -4.16
N TRP A 175 21.97 -22.08 -2.93
CA TRP A 175 20.92 -22.85 -2.29
C TRP A 175 19.65 -22.03 -2.01
N TYR A 176 19.83 -20.78 -1.64
CA TYR A 176 18.74 -19.83 -1.43
C TYR A 176 18.63 -18.88 -2.62
N ASP A 177 17.42 -18.75 -3.17
CA ASP A 177 17.09 -17.74 -4.20
C ASP A 177 16.89 -16.35 -3.58
N LEU A 178 16.44 -16.30 -2.31
CA LEU A 178 16.18 -15.07 -1.57
C LEU A 178 16.39 -15.30 -0.07
N ILE A 179 16.91 -14.28 0.62
CA ILE A 179 16.90 -14.17 2.09
C ILE A 179 15.96 -13.03 2.46
N PHE A 180 14.99 -13.36 3.31
CA PHE A 180 13.93 -12.43 3.70
C PHE A 180 14.04 -12.10 5.18
#